data_3e07421cf7422d0a6bd96b44ca62df76
#
_entry.id   3e07421cf7422d0a6bd96b44ca62df76
#
_cell.length_a   1.000
_cell.length_b   1.000
_cell.length_c   1.000
_cell.angle_alpha   90.00
_cell.angle_beta   90.00
_cell.angle_gamma   90.00
#
_symmetry.space_group_name_H-M   'P 1'
#
loop_
_entity.id
_entity.type
_entity.pdbx_description
1 polymer ?
#
loop_
_entity_poly.entity_id
_entity_poly.type
_entity_poly.pdbx_seq_one_letter_code
_entity_poly.pdbx_strand_id
1 'polypeptide(L)'
;MIKTLNLRPFHSTSAVRKMVITSILGVAVTMSGCSLLSVYKIDLPQGTPITQTQAQKIQVGMNQNQVLYLLGSPAIRDTLEPNRWDYIYDYQAGTEGQRKGIADVKNASQHLKVYFDNNGIVTRIEGLESLPK
;
A
#
# COMPACT_ATOMS: atom_id res chain seq x y z
N MET A 1 11.33 5.67 77.96
CA MET A 1 10.27 4.64 77.92
C MET A 1 9.83 4.56 76.48
N ILE A 2 10.39 3.68 75.66
CA ILE A 2 10.08 3.52 74.22
C ILE A 2 9.14 2.34 74.14
N LYS A 3 7.87 2.60 73.80
CA LYS A 3 6.86 1.59 73.53
C LYS A 3 7.12 0.93 72.20
N THR A 4 7.59 -0.26 72.18
CA THR A 4 7.74 -1.07 70.94
C THR A 4 6.38 -1.44 70.40
N LEU A 5 6.08 -0.95 69.22
CA LEU A 5 4.87 -1.27 68.46
C LEU A 5 5.02 -2.70 67.91
N ASN A 6 4.27 -3.62 68.49
CA ASN A 6 4.26 -5.03 68.09
C ASN A 6 3.38 -5.16 66.80
N LEU A 7 4.00 -5.10 65.63
CA LEU A 7 3.36 -5.40 64.35
C LEU A 7 3.12 -6.90 64.25
N ARG A 8 1.89 -7.34 64.47
CA ARG A 8 1.48 -8.72 64.23
C ARG A 8 1.57 -9.02 62.72
N PRO A 9 2.21 -10.10 62.29
CA PRO A 9 2.21 -10.49 60.90
C PRO A 9 0.78 -10.81 60.45
N PHE A 10 0.32 -10.12 59.40
CA PHE A 10 -0.98 -10.38 58.77
C PHE A 10 -0.88 -11.78 58.10
N HIS A 11 -1.41 -12.79 58.75
CA HIS A 11 -1.59 -14.11 58.16
C HIS A 11 -2.66 -14.04 57.10
N SER A 12 -2.27 -13.66 55.90
CA SER A 12 -3.12 -13.79 54.72
C SER A 12 -3.42 -15.28 54.53
N THR A 13 -4.65 -15.68 54.81
CA THR A 13 -5.10 -17.04 54.62
C THR A 13 -4.91 -17.44 53.14
N SER A 14 -4.44 -18.67 52.90
CA SER A 14 -4.12 -19.16 51.55
C SER A 14 -5.28 -19.02 50.56
N ALA A 15 -6.51 -18.94 51.05
CA ALA A 15 -7.72 -18.70 50.29
C ALA A 15 -7.75 -17.28 49.66
N VAL A 16 -7.40 -16.24 50.43
CA VAL A 16 -7.37 -14.86 49.91
C VAL A 16 -6.29 -14.69 48.86
N ARG A 17 -5.13 -15.30 49.05
CA ARG A 17 -4.03 -15.29 48.09
C ARG A 17 -4.41 -15.99 46.78
N LYS A 18 -5.12 -17.12 46.85
CA LYS A 18 -5.64 -17.82 45.64
C LYS A 18 -6.72 -17.01 44.93
N MET A 19 -7.64 -16.38 45.67
CA MET A 19 -8.66 -15.48 45.05
C MET A 19 -8.04 -14.29 44.32
N VAL A 20 -7.04 -13.64 44.91
CA VAL A 20 -6.37 -12.49 44.28
C VAL A 20 -5.64 -12.93 43.01
N ILE A 21 -4.94 -14.05 43.01
CA ILE A 21 -4.23 -14.58 41.83
C ILE A 21 -5.22 -14.94 40.71
N THR A 22 -6.34 -15.58 41.04
CA THR A 22 -7.37 -15.94 40.06
C THR A 22 -8.02 -14.70 39.45
N SER A 23 -8.26 -13.66 40.27
CA SER A 23 -8.83 -12.37 39.78
C SER A 23 -7.86 -11.65 38.87
N ILE A 24 -6.56 -11.59 39.14
CA ILE A 24 -5.54 -10.96 38.30
C ILE A 24 -5.39 -11.71 36.98
N LEU A 25 -5.43 -13.03 37.00
CA LEU A 25 -5.34 -13.85 35.79
C LEU A 25 -6.57 -13.65 34.87
N GLY A 26 -7.77 -13.52 35.46
CA GLY A 26 -9.02 -13.24 34.73
C GLY A 26 -8.99 -11.90 34.01
N VAL A 27 -8.47 -10.84 34.64
CA VAL A 27 -8.35 -9.50 34.04
C VAL A 27 -7.33 -9.47 32.91
N ALA A 28 -6.22 -10.21 33.02
CA ALA A 28 -5.19 -10.27 31.98
C ALA A 28 -5.71 -10.89 30.66
N VAL A 29 -6.62 -11.86 30.73
CA VAL A 29 -7.19 -12.53 29.54
C VAL A 29 -8.19 -11.62 28.80
N THR A 30 -8.89 -10.72 29.50
CA THR A 30 -9.89 -9.83 28.87
C THR A 30 -9.26 -8.67 28.08
N MET A 31 -8.01 -8.32 28.33
CA MET A 31 -7.32 -7.23 27.60
C MET A 31 -6.65 -7.67 26.28
N SER A 32 -6.57 -8.96 26.00
CA SER A 32 -5.87 -9.50 24.81
C SER A 32 -6.72 -9.53 23.53
N GLY A 33 -8.00 -9.10 23.58
CA GLY A 33 -8.96 -9.32 22.51
C GLY A 33 -8.92 -8.33 21.33
N CYS A 34 -8.18 -7.23 21.41
CA CYS A 34 -8.31 -6.16 20.40
C CYS A 34 -7.43 -6.30 19.16
N SER A 35 -6.47 -7.23 19.12
CA SER A 35 -5.57 -7.38 17.97
C SER A 35 -5.94 -8.48 16.97
N LEU A 36 -7.03 -9.23 17.22
CA LEU A 36 -7.45 -10.34 16.35
C LEU A 36 -8.36 -9.90 15.18
N LEU A 37 -8.85 -8.66 15.17
CA LEU A 37 -9.71 -8.13 14.13
C LEU A 37 -8.89 -7.29 13.13
N SER A 38 -8.13 -7.95 12.26
CA SER A 38 -7.54 -7.27 11.12
C SER A 38 -8.62 -7.01 10.07
N VAL A 39 -8.86 -5.75 9.74
CA VAL A 39 -9.75 -5.38 8.65
C VAL A 39 -9.15 -5.85 7.33
N TYR A 40 -9.90 -6.67 6.58
CA TYR A 40 -9.51 -7.06 5.23
C TYR A 40 -9.55 -5.83 4.33
N LYS A 41 -8.42 -5.53 3.70
CA LYS A 41 -8.28 -4.47 2.70
C LYS A 41 -8.11 -5.10 1.33
N ILE A 42 -8.86 -4.61 0.34
CA ILE A 42 -8.71 -5.02 -1.05
C ILE A 42 -7.50 -4.31 -1.68
N ASP A 43 -6.87 -4.97 -2.63
CA ASP A 43 -5.84 -4.36 -3.46
C ASP A 43 -6.49 -3.31 -4.37
N LEU A 44 -5.91 -2.12 -4.47
CA LEU A 44 -6.43 -1.01 -5.27
C LEU A 44 -5.45 -0.65 -6.39
N PRO A 45 -5.52 -1.32 -7.55
CA PRO A 45 -4.81 -0.88 -8.74
C PRO A 45 -5.52 0.34 -9.35
N GLN A 46 -4.75 1.37 -9.71
CA GLN A 46 -5.23 2.56 -10.40
C GLN A 46 -4.39 2.80 -11.65
N GLY A 47 -5.05 2.95 -12.79
CA GLY A 47 -4.39 3.10 -14.08
C GLY A 47 -4.07 1.77 -14.76
N THR A 48 -3.24 1.81 -15.78
CA THR A 48 -2.84 0.64 -16.57
C THR A 48 -1.43 0.24 -16.21
N PRO A 49 -1.20 -0.97 -15.67
CA PRO A 49 0.15 -1.46 -15.42
C PRO A 49 0.87 -1.66 -16.77
N ILE A 50 1.95 -0.92 -16.96
CA ILE A 50 2.78 -1.03 -18.16
C ILE A 50 4.17 -1.46 -17.72
N THR A 51 4.71 -2.48 -18.38
CA THR A 51 6.09 -2.90 -18.19
C THR A 51 7.03 -2.15 -19.14
N GLN A 52 8.30 -2.04 -18.73
CA GLN A 52 9.35 -1.45 -19.58
C GLN A 52 9.42 -2.16 -20.94
N THR A 53 9.29 -3.50 -20.99
CA THR A 53 9.28 -4.29 -22.22
C THR A 53 8.13 -3.91 -23.17
N GLN A 54 6.96 -3.58 -22.63
CA GLN A 54 5.83 -3.10 -23.44
C GLN A 54 6.08 -1.70 -23.95
N ALA A 55 6.54 -0.80 -23.09
CA ALA A 55 6.81 0.59 -23.43
C ALA A 55 7.94 0.74 -24.45
N GLN A 56 8.96 -0.11 -24.42
CA GLN A 56 10.06 -0.14 -25.41
C GLN A 56 9.62 -0.50 -26.84
N LYS A 57 8.42 -1.08 -27.01
CA LYS A 57 7.85 -1.33 -28.34
C LYS A 57 7.36 -0.06 -29.01
N ILE A 58 7.13 1.01 -28.25
CA ILE A 58 6.74 2.31 -28.79
C ILE A 58 7.97 2.98 -29.39
N GLN A 59 7.84 3.43 -30.63
CA GLN A 59 8.91 4.10 -31.36
C GLN A 59 8.43 5.45 -31.89
N VAL A 60 9.35 6.38 -32.03
CA VAL A 60 9.11 7.63 -32.73
C VAL A 60 8.67 7.31 -34.16
N GLY A 61 7.64 8.00 -34.64
CA GLY A 61 7.02 7.75 -35.94
C GLY A 61 5.76 6.88 -35.92
N MET A 62 5.44 6.24 -34.80
CA MET A 62 4.17 5.52 -34.64
C MET A 62 2.99 6.48 -34.50
N ASN A 63 1.82 6.08 -35.01
CA ASN A 63 0.60 6.86 -34.85
C ASN A 63 -0.13 6.51 -33.52
N GLN A 64 -1.07 7.36 -33.12
CA GLN A 64 -1.86 7.19 -31.88
C GLN A 64 -2.56 5.83 -31.80
N ASN A 65 -3.09 5.30 -32.91
CA ASN A 65 -3.79 4.01 -32.90
C ASN A 65 -2.84 2.85 -32.61
N GLN A 66 -1.61 2.92 -33.08
CA GLN A 66 -0.57 1.92 -32.78
C GLN A 66 -0.18 1.98 -31.30
N VAL A 67 -0.07 3.18 -30.74
CA VAL A 67 0.21 3.34 -29.29
C VAL A 67 -0.95 2.79 -28.45
N LEU A 68 -2.21 3.09 -28.81
CA LEU A 68 -3.40 2.52 -28.16
C LEU A 68 -3.43 0.99 -28.24
N TYR A 69 -3.04 0.44 -29.37
CA TYR A 69 -3.00 -1.03 -29.54
C TYR A 69 -1.95 -1.68 -28.63
N LEU A 70 -0.79 -1.04 -28.44
CA LEU A 70 0.31 -1.58 -27.66
C LEU A 70 0.16 -1.34 -26.15
N LEU A 71 -0.31 -0.17 -25.72
CA LEU A 71 -0.37 0.25 -24.33
C LEU A 71 -1.79 0.35 -23.77
N GLY A 72 -2.80 0.33 -24.64
CA GLY A 72 -4.19 0.62 -24.23
C GLY A 72 -4.45 2.12 -24.07
N SER A 73 -5.56 2.46 -23.41
CA SER A 73 -5.94 3.85 -23.19
C SER A 73 -5.03 4.51 -22.14
N PRO A 74 -4.58 5.75 -22.38
CA PRO A 74 -3.82 6.50 -21.39
C PRO A 74 -4.70 6.85 -20.18
N ALA A 75 -4.07 6.99 -19.00
CA ALA A 75 -4.75 7.39 -17.78
C ALA A 75 -5.20 8.86 -17.85
N ILE A 76 -4.38 9.72 -18.45
CA ILE A 76 -4.68 11.16 -18.60
C ILE A 76 -4.45 11.58 -20.04
N ARG A 77 -5.41 12.36 -20.55
CA ARG A 77 -5.30 13.19 -21.75
C ARG A 77 -5.52 14.62 -21.33
N ASP A 78 -4.44 15.37 -21.26
CA ASP A 78 -4.51 16.77 -20.81
C ASP A 78 -5.19 17.64 -21.89
N THR A 79 -6.15 18.45 -21.48
CA THR A 79 -6.81 19.41 -22.36
C THR A 79 -5.90 20.60 -22.72
N LEU A 80 -4.92 20.91 -21.87
CA LEU A 80 -3.94 21.97 -22.10
C LEU A 80 -2.79 21.50 -23.00
N GLU A 81 -2.49 20.20 -22.97
CA GLU A 81 -1.47 19.55 -23.80
C GLU A 81 -2.09 18.37 -24.57
N PRO A 82 -2.98 18.61 -25.55
CA PRO A 82 -3.74 17.56 -26.23
C PRO A 82 -2.85 16.55 -26.98
N ASN A 83 -1.62 16.95 -27.27
CA ASN A 83 -0.62 16.13 -27.95
C ASN A 83 0.24 15.30 -26.99
N ARG A 84 -0.11 15.23 -25.69
CA ARG A 84 0.56 14.41 -24.68
C ARG A 84 -0.42 13.39 -24.09
N TRP A 85 0.02 12.16 -24.03
CA TRP A 85 -0.66 11.08 -23.33
C TRP A 85 0.17 10.62 -22.14
N ASP A 86 -0.47 10.57 -20.97
CA ASP A 86 0.15 10.15 -19.73
C ASP A 86 -0.39 8.78 -19.32
N TYR A 87 0.51 7.83 -19.17
CA TYR A 87 0.25 6.50 -18.64
C TYR A 87 0.81 6.44 -17.22
N ILE A 88 -0.08 6.42 -16.24
CA ILE A 88 0.26 6.43 -14.82
C ILE A 88 -0.27 5.15 -14.21
N TYR A 89 0.51 4.57 -13.33
CA TYR A 89 0.09 3.42 -12.53
C TYR A 89 0.41 3.66 -11.06
N ASP A 90 -0.63 3.57 -10.25
CA ASP A 90 -0.54 3.51 -8.79
C ASP A 90 -1.15 2.19 -8.31
N TYR A 91 -0.56 1.62 -7.29
CA TYR A 91 -1.03 0.40 -6.66
C TYR A 91 -0.93 0.52 -5.14
N GLN A 92 -2.03 0.28 -4.47
CA GLN A 92 -2.07 0.18 -3.03
C GLN A 92 -2.33 -1.27 -2.63
N ALA A 93 -1.33 -1.89 -2.00
CA ALA A 93 -1.44 -3.25 -1.54
C ALA A 93 -2.47 -3.37 -0.41
N GLY A 94 -3.49 -4.17 -0.62
CA GLY A 94 -4.41 -4.62 0.40
C GLY A 94 -3.84 -5.77 1.22
N THR A 95 -4.70 -6.52 1.88
CA THR A 95 -4.30 -7.65 2.73
C THR A 95 -3.57 -8.74 1.94
N GLU A 96 -4.05 -9.06 0.74
CA GLU A 96 -3.42 -10.08 -0.11
C GLU A 96 -2.11 -9.62 -0.74
N GLY A 97 -2.05 -8.38 -1.23
CA GLY A 97 -0.82 -7.80 -1.78
C GLY A 97 0.29 -7.77 -0.74
N GLN A 98 -0.01 -7.32 0.48
CA GLN A 98 0.94 -7.31 1.60
C GLN A 98 1.41 -8.73 1.99
N ARG A 99 0.49 -9.71 2.01
CA ARG A 99 0.83 -11.11 2.27
C ARG A 99 1.76 -11.69 1.22
N LYS A 100 1.62 -11.28 -0.04
CA LYS A 100 2.48 -11.66 -1.16
C LYS A 100 3.77 -10.86 -1.25
N GLY A 101 3.97 -9.88 -0.35
CA GLY A 101 5.15 -9.01 -0.35
C GLY A 101 5.17 -8.00 -1.50
N ILE A 102 4.00 -7.69 -2.08
CA ILE A 102 3.90 -6.70 -3.15
C ILE A 102 3.96 -5.31 -2.52
N ALA A 103 4.92 -4.50 -2.96
CA ALA A 103 5.08 -3.14 -2.47
C ALA A 103 4.04 -2.19 -3.09
N ASP A 104 3.68 -1.16 -2.34
CA ASP A 104 2.86 -0.06 -2.86
C ASP A 104 3.61 0.72 -3.95
N VAL A 105 2.90 1.08 -5.01
CA VAL A 105 3.35 2.03 -6.04
C VAL A 105 2.51 3.29 -5.86
N LYS A 106 3.13 4.37 -5.42
CA LYS A 106 2.42 5.62 -5.05
C LYS A 106 3.00 6.82 -5.77
N ASN A 107 2.19 7.89 -5.80
CA ASN A 107 2.58 9.21 -6.30
C ASN A 107 2.99 9.20 -7.77
N ALA A 108 2.31 8.40 -8.58
CA ALA A 108 2.62 8.28 -10.01
C ALA A 108 4.10 7.96 -10.26
N SER A 109 4.72 7.14 -9.39
CA SER A 109 6.14 6.77 -9.52
C SER A 109 6.41 5.98 -10.80
N GLN A 110 5.40 5.28 -11.31
CA GLN A 110 5.41 4.66 -12.64
C GLN A 110 4.64 5.57 -13.60
N HIS A 111 5.36 6.35 -14.40
CA HIS A 111 4.81 7.37 -15.27
C HIS A 111 5.51 7.40 -16.62
N LEU A 112 4.79 6.98 -17.65
CA LEU A 112 5.23 7.07 -19.04
C LEU A 112 4.49 8.21 -19.73
N LYS A 113 5.21 9.08 -20.43
CA LYS A 113 4.68 10.18 -21.24
C LYS A 113 4.98 9.94 -22.69
N VAL A 114 3.97 10.00 -23.52
CA VAL A 114 4.09 9.88 -24.98
C VAL A 114 3.63 11.19 -25.60
N TYR A 115 4.53 11.82 -26.35
CA TYR A 115 4.28 13.09 -27.04
C TYR A 115 4.04 12.85 -28.53
N PHE A 116 3.06 13.54 -29.08
CA PHE A 116 2.67 13.47 -30.47
C PHE A 116 2.85 14.81 -31.18
N ASP A 117 2.97 14.77 -32.49
CA ASP A 117 2.82 15.96 -33.32
C ASP A 117 1.34 16.27 -33.62
N ASN A 118 1.09 17.33 -34.40
CA ASN A 118 -0.27 17.73 -34.80
C ASN A 118 -0.96 16.69 -35.70
N ASN A 119 -0.21 15.74 -36.26
CA ASN A 119 -0.73 14.66 -37.09
C ASN A 119 -0.98 13.38 -36.28
N GLY A 120 -0.73 13.42 -34.95
CA GLY A 120 -0.88 12.27 -34.06
C GLY A 120 0.24 11.24 -34.20
N ILE A 121 1.45 11.68 -34.60
CA ILE A 121 2.63 10.83 -34.72
C ILE A 121 3.53 11.03 -33.51
N VAL A 122 4.03 9.94 -32.92
CA VAL A 122 4.94 9.95 -31.76
C VAL A 122 6.23 10.69 -32.12
N THR A 123 6.55 11.72 -31.35
CA THR A 123 7.79 12.51 -31.49
C THR A 123 8.77 12.23 -30.35
N ARG A 124 8.27 11.93 -29.15
CA ARG A 124 9.09 11.75 -27.96
C ARG A 124 8.40 10.84 -26.93
N ILE A 125 9.21 10.10 -26.17
CA ILE A 125 8.76 9.22 -25.08
C ILE A 125 9.65 9.51 -23.88
N GLU A 126 9.04 9.67 -22.69
CA GLU A 126 9.73 9.92 -21.42
C GLU A 126 9.23 8.99 -20.33
N GLY A 127 10.08 8.68 -19.35
CA GLY A 127 9.69 7.91 -18.16
C GLY A 127 9.83 6.40 -18.32
N LEU A 128 10.50 5.89 -19.34
CA LEU A 128 10.74 4.46 -19.53
C LEU A 128 11.46 3.83 -18.32
N GLU A 129 12.38 4.56 -17.71
CA GLU A 129 13.16 4.12 -16.55
C GLU A 129 12.32 3.99 -15.27
N SER A 130 11.17 4.64 -15.19
CA SER A 130 10.27 4.56 -14.05
C SER A 130 9.42 3.28 -14.03
N LEU A 131 9.39 2.56 -15.15
CA LEU A 131 8.54 1.39 -15.33
C LEU A 131 9.21 0.11 -14.80
N PRO A 132 8.43 -0.87 -14.30
CA PRO A 132 8.95 -2.16 -13.90
C PRO A 132 9.48 -2.94 -15.10
N LYS A 133 10.56 -3.68 -14.89
CA LYS A 133 11.20 -4.55 -15.90
C LYS A 133 10.34 -5.74 -16.26
#